data_cc1b35e744ae25abef0f2fdfcfea0ab9
#
_entry.id   cc1b35e744ae25abef0f2fdfcfea0ab9
#
_cell.length_a   1.000
_cell.length_b   1.000
_cell.length_c   1.000
_cell.angle_alpha   90.00
_cell.angle_beta   90.00
_cell.angle_gamma   90.00
#
_symmetry.space_group_name_H-M   'P 1'
#
loop_
_entity.id
_entity.type
_entity.pdbx_description
1 polymer ?
#
loop_
_entity_poly.entity_id
_entity_poly.type
_entity_poly.pdbx_seq_one_letter_code
_entity_poly.pdbx_strand_id
1 'polypeptide(L)'
;MQAAYIKKGQLSSYPDFRAVSHWHDDLEFIVILDGQMAYDINGQKILLQTGEGIFVNSRCFHYGYSDTHAECLFICILLSPQLLSVNTYFIQNYLDPLIQNSHFPYQKLNPSIQWQNTILHDLKILYENNITKIQPFIILEKSVHIFRLLSENMNFFPDYDKNTEDILALTAMIGYVQKNYPEKLLLKDIFSAGNCCKTKCTSLFQRYLNTSPMIYLNRYRLEKSIFLLRNTSMSVTEIAYMCGFSNTSYFCELFHKYYHTTPGKFRSQNR
;
A
#
# COMPACT_ATOMS: atom_id res chain seq x y z
N MET A 1 -3.38 15.36 -9.67
CA MET A 1 -3.63 14.06 -9.04
C MET A 1 -3.78 13.04 -10.17
N GLN A 2 -3.06 11.93 -10.12
CA GLN A 2 -3.09 10.93 -11.21
C GLN A 2 -4.31 10.03 -10.97
N ALA A 3 -5.17 9.86 -11.97
CA ALA A 3 -6.43 9.12 -11.86
C ALA A 3 -6.22 7.60 -11.62
N ALA A 4 -5.15 7.05 -12.15
CA ALA A 4 -4.71 5.67 -11.95
C ALA A 4 -3.18 5.59 -11.93
N TYR A 5 -2.66 4.68 -11.11
CA TYR A 5 -1.25 4.29 -11.12
C TYR A 5 -1.16 2.83 -11.50
N ILE A 6 -0.39 2.49 -12.52
CA ILE A 6 -0.27 1.13 -13.03
C ILE A 6 1.21 0.81 -13.23
N LYS A 7 1.68 -0.22 -12.54
CA LYS A 7 3.10 -0.61 -12.60
C LYS A 7 3.27 -2.13 -12.52
N LYS A 8 4.19 -2.67 -13.31
CA LYS A 8 4.76 -4.00 -13.09
C LYS A 8 5.79 -3.93 -11.98
N GLY A 9 5.68 -4.82 -11.00
CA GLY A 9 6.60 -4.96 -9.87
C GLY A 9 7.22 -6.34 -9.81
N GLN A 10 8.26 -6.44 -8.97
CA GLN A 10 8.91 -7.70 -8.60
C GLN A 10 9.32 -7.63 -7.14
N LEU A 11 9.21 -8.75 -6.40
CA LEU A 11 9.47 -8.77 -4.96
C LEU A 11 10.94 -8.51 -4.62
N SER A 12 11.87 -8.91 -5.46
CA SER A 12 13.31 -8.62 -5.27
C SER A 12 13.65 -7.12 -5.30
N SER A 13 12.70 -6.25 -5.74
CA SER A 13 12.88 -4.79 -5.64
C SER A 13 12.76 -4.26 -4.23
N TYR A 14 12.23 -5.06 -3.31
CA TYR A 14 12.05 -4.69 -1.91
C TYR A 14 13.07 -5.40 -1.03
N PRO A 15 13.57 -4.74 0.04
CA PRO A 15 14.45 -5.37 1.02
C PRO A 15 13.81 -6.63 1.59
N ASP A 16 14.59 -7.69 1.69
CA ASP A 16 14.15 -8.98 2.24
C ASP A 16 12.87 -9.52 1.56
N PHE A 17 12.68 -9.21 0.27
CA PHE A 17 11.48 -9.58 -0.49
C PHE A 17 10.17 -9.16 0.21
N ARG A 18 10.17 -7.98 0.86
CA ARG A 18 9.05 -7.49 1.68
C ARG A 18 8.82 -6.01 1.47
N ALA A 19 7.64 -5.66 0.98
CA ALA A 19 7.21 -4.26 0.92
C ALA A 19 6.98 -3.68 2.32
N VAL A 20 7.09 -2.36 2.45
CA VAL A 20 6.73 -1.69 3.71
C VAL A 20 5.22 -1.66 3.84
N SER A 21 4.69 -2.07 5.00
CA SER A 21 3.27 -1.96 5.28
C SER A 21 2.82 -0.51 5.21
N HIS A 22 1.77 -0.25 4.44
CA HIS A 22 1.24 1.09 4.21
C HIS A 22 -0.27 1.04 3.99
N TRP A 23 -0.89 2.19 3.86
CA TRP A 23 -2.26 2.36 3.43
C TRP A 23 -2.37 3.63 2.56
N HIS A 24 -3.41 3.71 1.77
CA HIS A 24 -3.77 4.88 0.94
C HIS A 24 -5.29 4.94 0.73
N ASP A 25 -5.75 6.06 0.18
CA ASP A 25 -7.18 6.26 -0.12
C ASP A 25 -7.60 5.58 -1.43
N ASP A 26 -6.64 5.18 -2.29
CA ASP A 26 -6.92 4.51 -3.55
C ASP A 26 -7.35 3.05 -3.33
N LEU A 27 -8.14 2.53 -4.25
CA LEU A 27 -8.47 1.11 -4.35
C LEU A 27 -7.28 0.40 -5.01
N GLU A 28 -6.70 -0.62 -4.36
CA GLU A 28 -5.56 -1.33 -4.90
C GLU A 28 -5.95 -2.68 -5.48
N PHE A 29 -5.31 -3.02 -6.59
CA PHE A 29 -5.39 -4.34 -7.21
C PHE A 29 -4.00 -4.87 -7.47
N ILE A 30 -3.75 -6.10 -7.01
CA ILE A 30 -2.55 -6.87 -7.35
C ILE A 30 -2.97 -8.04 -8.22
N VAL A 31 -2.21 -8.30 -9.28
CA VAL A 31 -2.36 -9.50 -10.14
C VAL A 31 -1.02 -10.19 -10.25
N ILE A 32 -0.95 -11.46 -9.90
CA ILE A 32 0.29 -12.25 -10.00
C ILE A 32 0.48 -12.71 -11.43
N LEU A 33 1.61 -12.30 -12.02
CA LEU A 33 2.01 -12.70 -13.37
C LEU A 33 2.81 -13.99 -13.36
N ASP A 34 3.70 -14.16 -12.39
CA ASP A 34 4.56 -15.33 -12.24
C ASP A 34 5.00 -15.49 -10.79
N GLY A 35 5.11 -16.74 -10.32
CA GLY A 35 5.48 -17.05 -8.95
C GLY A 35 4.32 -17.00 -7.96
N GLN A 36 4.65 -16.69 -6.72
CA GLN A 36 3.67 -16.56 -5.62
C GLN A 36 4.08 -15.47 -4.64
N MET A 37 3.10 -14.86 -4.00
CA MET A 37 3.31 -13.81 -3.01
C MET A 37 2.35 -13.98 -1.83
N ALA A 38 2.86 -13.92 -0.61
CA ALA A 38 2.03 -13.72 0.56
C ALA A 38 1.65 -12.23 0.64
N TYR A 39 0.37 -11.96 0.87
CA TYR A 39 -0.17 -10.61 1.02
C TYR A 39 -0.82 -10.48 2.37
N ASP A 40 -0.36 -9.52 3.17
CA ASP A 40 -0.93 -9.23 4.49
C ASP A 40 -1.87 -8.04 4.40
N ILE A 41 -3.09 -8.18 4.89
CA ILE A 41 -4.07 -7.11 4.94
C ILE A 41 -4.67 -7.07 6.35
N ASN A 42 -4.43 -5.97 7.04
CA ASN A 42 -4.87 -5.78 8.43
C ASN A 42 -4.48 -6.95 9.35
N GLY A 43 -3.31 -7.57 9.12
CA GLY A 43 -2.82 -8.74 9.87
C GLY A 43 -3.36 -10.09 9.39
N GLN A 44 -4.19 -10.14 8.35
CA GLN A 44 -4.63 -11.36 7.70
C GLN A 44 -3.72 -11.71 6.52
N LYS A 45 -3.20 -12.94 6.52
CA LYS A 45 -2.27 -13.42 5.49
C LYS A 45 -3.00 -14.20 4.41
N ILE A 46 -2.82 -13.78 3.17
CA ILE A 46 -3.42 -14.38 1.98
C ILE A 46 -2.29 -14.81 1.04
N LEU A 47 -2.29 -16.06 0.59
CA LEU A 47 -1.38 -16.52 -0.45
C LEU A 47 -2.02 -16.29 -1.82
N LEU A 48 -1.26 -15.61 -2.70
CA LEU A 48 -1.61 -15.36 -4.09
C LEU A 48 -0.66 -16.16 -4.99
N GLN A 49 -1.21 -16.82 -5.99
CA GLN A 49 -0.47 -17.62 -6.97
C GLN A 49 -0.62 -17.03 -8.38
N THR A 50 0.23 -17.47 -9.29
CA THR A 50 0.16 -17.08 -10.72
C THR A 50 -1.26 -17.14 -11.27
N GLY A 51 -1.70 -16.04 -11.87
CA GLY A 51 -3.04 -15.87 -12.43
C GLY A 51 -4.10 -15.37 -11.44
N GLU A 52 -3.86 -15.50 -10.14
CA GLU A 52 -4.73 -14.94 -9.09
C GLU A 52 -4.44 -13.44 -8.88
N GLY A 53 -5.35 -12.77 -8.19
CA GLY A 53 -5.16 -11.38 -7.77
C GLY A 53 -5.85 -11.10 -6.44
N ILE A 54 -5.80 -9.84 -6.04
CA ILE A 54 -6.48 -9.35 -4.86
C ILE A 54 -6.92 -7.91 -5.09
N PHE A 55 -8.12 -7.58 -4.65
CA PHE A 55 -8.61 -6.24 -4.41
C PHE A 55 -8.35 -5.88 -2.95
N VAL A 56 -7.79 -4.72 -2.69
CA VAL A 56 -7.63 -4.13 -1.35
C VAL A 56 -8.41 -2.84 -1.28
N ASN A 57 -9.26 -2.73 -0.28
CA ASN A 57 -10.10 -1.57 -0.10
C ASN A 57 -9.29 -0.36 0.42
N SER A 58 -9.86 0.83 0.26
CA SER A 58 -9.32 2.09 0.76
C SER A 58 -8.98 2.00 2.25
N ARG A 59 -7.85 2.61 2.64
CA ARG A 59 -7.39 2.74 4.04
C ARG A 59 -7.13 1.42 4.77
N CYS A 60 -7.00 0.30 4.07
CA CYS A 60 -6.55 -0.95 4.66
C CYS A 60 -5.04 -1.02 4.71
N PHE A 61 -4.47 -1.47 5.83
CA PHE A 61 -3.03 -1.74 5.91
C PHE A 61 -2.70 -2.98 5.11
N HIS A 62 -1.73 -2.87 4.22
CA HIS A 62 -1.36 -3.99 3.38
C HIS A 62 0.11 -3.95 2.96
N TYR A 63 0.63 -5.12 2.60
CA TYR A 63 1.95 -5.30 1.98
C TYR A 63 2.12 -6.71 1.43
N GLY A 64 2.86 -6.82 0.32
CA GLY A 64 3.26 -8.10 -0.25
C GLY A 64 4.64 -8.54 0.22
N TYR A 65 4.87 -9.86 0.34
CA TYR A 65 6.15 -10.41 0.77
C TYR A 65 6.33 -11.87 0.37
N SER A 66 7.58 -12.36 0.47
CA SER A 66 7.94 -13.77 0.37
C SER A 66 8.85 -14.13 1.54
N ASP A 67 8.41 -15.05 2.40
CA ASP A 67 9.22 -15.53 3.53
C ASP A 67 10.34 -16.50 3.04
N THR A 68 10.21 -17.03 1.83
CA THR A 68 11.20 -17.93 1.20
C THR A 68 12.18 -17.20 0.27
N HIS A 69 12.07 -15.86 0.15
CA HIS A 69 12.81 -15.05 -0.82
C HIS A 69 12.63 -15.51 -2.28
N ALA A 70 11.55 -16.23 -2.58
CA ALA A 70 11.19 -16.59 -3.93
C ALA A 70 10.72 -15.35 -4.69
N GLU A 71 11.13 -15.20 -5.95
CA GLU A 71 10.70 -14.10 -6.81
C GLU A 71 9.21 -14.22 -7.14
N CYS A 72 8.57 -13.06 -7.25
CA CYS A 72 7.21 -12.93 -7.73
C CYS A 72 7.09 -11.70 -8.63
N LEU A 73 6.59 -11.91 -9.83
CA LEU A 73 6.26 -10.83 -10.76
C LEU A 73 4.77 -10.51 -10.66
N PHE A 74 4.43 -9.24 -10.50
CA PHE A 74 3.05 -8.81 -10.32
C PHE A 74 2.76 -7.47 -11.00
N ILE A 75 1.47 -7.20 -11.22
CA ILE A 75 0.97 -5.86 -11.58
C ILE A 75 0.35 -5.26 -10.33
N CYS A 76 0.69 -4.02 -10.03
CA CYS A 76 0.03 -3.18 -9.04
C CYS A 76 -0.75 -2.08 -9.77
N ILE A 77 -2.05 -1.97 -9.48
CA ILE A 77 -2.96 -0.97 -10.05
C ILE A 77 -3.63 -0.25 -8.89
N LEU A 78 -3.46 1.08 -8.83
CA LEU A 78 -4.19 1.94 -7.90
C LEU A 78 -5.23 2.73 -8.70
N LEU A 79 -6.48 2.65 -8.30
CA LEU A 79 -7.58 3.41 -8.87
C LEU A 79 -8.11 4.40 -7.83
N SER A 80 -8.05 5.68 -8.15
CA SER A 80 -8.58 6.70 -7.24
C SER A 80 -10.11 6.60 -7.18
N PRO A 81 -10.72 6.54 -5.98
CA PRO A 81 -12.18 6.61 -5.84
C PRO A 81 -12.79 7.85 -6.49
N GLN A 82 -12.01 8.93 -6.64
CA GLN A 82 -12.47 10.15 -7.31
C GLN A 82 -12.84 9.93 -8.79
N LEU A 83 -12.27 8.90 -9.44
CA LEU A 83 -12.70 8.50 -10.79
C LEU A 83 -14.18 8.14 -10.87
N LEU A 84 -14.74 7.65 -9.77
CA LEU A 84 -16.12 7.19 -9.65
C LEU A 84 -17.04 8.25 -9.05
N SER A 85 -16.51 9.43 -8.70
CA SER A 85 -17.25 10.51 -8.06
C SER A 85 -18.09 11.30 -9.08
N VAL A 86 -19.08 10.67 -9.70
CA VAL A 86 -19.90 11.23 -10.78
C VAL A 86 -20.87 12.31 -10.25
N ASN A 87 -21.52 12.05 -9.11
CA ASN A 87 -22.40 12.98 -8.41
C ASN A 87 -22.58 12.56 -6.95
N THR A 88 -23.15 13.47 -6.13
CA THR A 88 -23.34 13.25 -4.69
C THR A 88 -24.20 12.02 -4.37
N TYR A 89 -25.25 11.77 -5.15
CA TYR A 89 -26.12 10.61 -4.95
C TYR A 89 -25.34 9.30 -5.15
N PHE A 90 -24.52 9.21 -6.21
CA PHE A 90 -23.71 8.02 -6.48
C PHE A 90 -22.66 7.81 -5.39
N ILE A 91 -22.00 8.90 -4.96
CA ILE A 91 -20.99 8.83 -3.88
C ILE A 91 -21.65 8.25 -2.62
N GLN A 92 -22.73 8.85 -2.14
CA GLN A 92 -23.33 8.48 -0.86
C GLN A 92 -23.97 7.09 -0.85
N ASN A 93 -24.56 6.65 -1.95
CA ASN A 93 -25.32 5.40 -1.99
C ASN A 93 -24.54 4.19 -2.51
N TYR A 94 -23.42 4.40 -3.21
CA TYR A 94 -22.67 3.30 -3.84
C TYR A 94 -21.19 3.31 -3.52
N LEU A 95 -20.52 4.47 -3.56
CA LEU A 95 -19.08 4.54 -3.39
C LEU A 95 -18.68 4.54 -1.90
N ASP A 96 -19.27 5.42 -1.09
CA ASP A 96 -18.99 5.51 0.34
C ASP A 96 -19.28 4.21 1.09
N PRO A 97 -20.41 3.49 0.83
CA PRO A 97 -20.66 2.19 1.44
C PRO A 97 -19.58 1.15 1.16
N LEU A 98 -18.96 1.17 -0.01
CA LEU A 98 -17.82 0.29 -0.30
C LEU A 98 -16.55 0.75 0.44
N ILE A 99 -16.16 2.02 0.25
CA ILE A 99 -14.89 2.55 0.75
C ILE A 99 -14.83 2.55 2.28
N GLN A 100 -15.95 2.87 2.94
CA GLN A 100 -16.03 2.96 4.40
C GLN A 100 -16.33 1.62 5.07
N ASN A 101 -16.53 0.55 4.29
CA ASN A 101 -16.88 -0.75 4.82
C ASN A 101 -15.67 -1.50 5.36
N SER A 102 -15.47 -1.45 6.68
CA SER A 102 -14.38 -2.17 7.37
C SER A 102 -14.51 -3.71 7.31
N HIS A 103 -15.68 -4.24 6.93
CA HIS A 103 -15.91 -5.70 6.80
C HIS A 103 -15.40 -6.25 5.48
N PHE A 104 -15.14 -5.39 4.49
CA PHE A 104 -14.57 -5.78 3.21
C PHE A 104 -13.20 -5.12 3.00
N PRO A 105 -12.19 -5.49 3.83
CA PRO A 105 -10.85 -4.95 3.66
C PRO A 105 -10.20 -5.43 2.36
N TYR A 106 -10.63 -6.58 1.83
CA TYR A 106 -10.10 -7.15 0.60
C TYR A 106 -11.04 -8.19 -0.03
N GLN A 107 -10.78 -8.52 -1.28
CA GLN A 107 -11.33 -9.67 -1.98
C GLN A 107 -10.23 -10.38 -2.77
N LYS A 108 -9.94 -11.64 -2.44
CA LYS A 108 -9.10 -12.47 -3.31
C LYS A 108 -9.81 -12.73 -4.63
N LEU A 109 -9.11 -12.55 -5.75
CA LEU A 109 -9.63 -12.75 -7.10
C LEU A 109 -9.10 -14.07 -7.64
N ASN A 110 -10.01 -15.00 -7.86
CA ASN A 110 -9.72 -16.34 -8.39
C ASN A 110 -10.21 -16.44 -9.85
N PRO A 111 -9.35 -16.81 -10.81
CA PRO A 111 -9.74 -16.92 -12.23
C PRO A 111 -10.81 -18.01 -12.49
N SER A 112 -11.04 -18.94 -11.57
CA SER A 112 -12.10 -19.95 -11.70
C SER A 112 -13.50 -19.40 -11.41
N ILE A 113 -13.63 -18.20 -10.84
CA ILE A 113 -14.90 -17.55 -10.53
C ILE A 113 -15.16 -16.48 -11.58
N GLN A 114 -16.27 -16.60 -12.32
CA GLN A 114 -16.52 -15.83 -13.54
C GLN A 114 -16.40 -14.31 -13.34
N TRP A 115 -17.07 -13.71 -12.34
CA TRP A 115 -17.01 -12.26 -12.12
C TRP A 115 -15.62 -11.79 -11.68
N GLN A 116 -14.89 -12.60 -10.90
CA GLN A 116 -13.52 -12.32 -10.48
C GLN A 116 -12.55 -12.41 -11.66
N ASN A 117 -12.73 -13.44 -12.51
CA ASN A 117 -11.96 -13.55 -13.75
C ASN A 117 -12.19 -12.37 -14.70
N THR A 118 -13.40 -11.84 -14.74
CA THR A 118 -13.71 -10.63 -15.53
C THR A 118 -12.94 -9.42 -15.00
N ILE A 119 -12.85 -9.26 -13.66
CA ILE A 119 -12.02 -8.20 -13.05
C ILE A 119 -10.55 -8.41 -13.41
N LEU A 120 -10.01 -9.63 -13.27
CA LEU A 120 -8.62 -9.94 -13.63
C LEU A 120 -8.32 -9.61 -15.09
N HIS A 121 -9.27 -9.87 -15.99
CA HIS A 121 -9.15 -9.52 -17.40
C HIS A 121 -9.13 -8.00 -17.63
N ASP A 122 -10.03 -7.26 -16.99
CA ASP A 122 -10.05 -5.80 -17.06
C ASP A 122 -8.76 -5.15 -16.53
N LEU A 123 -8.19 -5.70 -15.45
CA LEU A 123 -6.91 -5.25 -14.90
C LEU A 123 -5.75 -5.50 -15.87
N LYS A 124 -5.77 -6.61 -16.60
CA LYS A 124 -4.78 -6.89 -17.67
C LYS A 124 -4.92 -5.90 -18.83
N ILE A 125 -6.15 -5.58 -19.25
CA ILE A 125 -6.41 -4.56 -20.28
C ILE A 125 -5.86 -3.20 -19.84
N LEU A 126 -6.08 -2.80 -18.59
CA LEU A 126 -5.54 -1.55 -18.05
C LEU A 126 -4.00 -1.53 -18.10
N TYR A 127 -3.37 -2.63 -17.74
CA TYR A 127 -1.91 -2.76 -17.79
C TYR A 127 -1.36 -2.69 -19.22
N GLU A 128 -1.93 -3.43 -20.15
CA GLU A 128 -1.49 -3.48 -21.55
C GLU A 128 -1.63 -2.12 -22.24
N ASN A 129 -2.75 -1.41 -22.00
CA ASN A 129 -2.97 -0.07 -22.55
C ASN A 129 -2.08 1.00 -21.89
N ASN A 130 -1.61 0.82 -20.66
CA ASN A 130 -0.67 1.72 -20.00
C ASN A 130 0.70 1.74 -20.70
N ILE A 131 1.11 0.62 -21.27
CA ILE A 131 2.38 0.50 -22.03
C ILE A 131 2.33 1.27 -23.35
N THR A 132 1.13 1.40 -23.95
CA THR A 132 0.95 1.97 -25.32
C THR A 132 0.51 3.44 -25.37
N LYS A 133 0.23 4.10 -24.29
CA LYS A 133 -0.37 5.41 -23.99
C LYS A 133 -1.81 5.28 -23.50
N ILE A 134 -1.96 5.57 -22.22
CA ILE A 134 -3.22 5.54 -21.48
C ILE A 134 -4.30 6.33 -22.24
N GLN A 135 -5.38 5.64 -22.62
CA GLN A 135 -6.60 6.32 -23.04
C GLN A 135 -7.47 6.55 -21.79
N PRO A 136 -7.71 7.79 -21.36
CA PRO A 136 -8.45 8.10 -20.13
C PRO A 136 -9.85 7.45 -20.07
N PHE A 137 -10.49 7.28 -21.20
CA PHE A 137 -11.79 6.62 -21.31
C PHE A 137 -11.74 5.12 -21.00
N ILE A 138 -10.67 4.42 -21.37
CA ILE A 138 -10.49 3.00 -21.03
C ILE A 138 -10.31 2.85 -19.52
N ILE A 139 -9.54 3.74 -18.89
CA ILE A 139 -9.39 3.73 -17.43
C ILE A 139 -10.75 3.91 -16.76
N LEU A 140 -11.51 4.92 -17.18
CA LEU A 140 -12.83 5.19 -16.60
C LEU A 140 -13.79 4.02 -16.82
N GLU A 141 -13.90 3.53 -18.06
CA GLU A 141 -14.76 2.38 -18.41
C GLU A 141 -14.46 1.16 -17.55
N LYS A 142 -13.18 0.77 -17.48
CA LYS A 142 -12.76 -0.41 -16.71
C LYS A 142 -12.90 -0.21 -15.21
N SER A 143 -12.63 0.99 -14.69
CA SER A 143 -12.85 1.31 -13.29
C SER A 143 -14.32 1.20 -12.90
N VAL A 144 -15.24 1.74 -13.72
CA VAL A 144 -16.68 1.62 -13.48
C VAL A 144 -17.14 0.16 -13.59
N HIS A 145 -16.64 -0.58 -14.56
CA HIS A 145 -16.99 -2.00 -14.73
C HIS A 145 -16.52 -2.85 -13.55
N ILE A 146 -15.27 -2.69 -13.10
CA ILE A 146 -14.71 -3.38 -11.93
C ILE A 146 -15.53 -3.04 -10.67
N PHE A 147 -15.82 -1.73 -10.45
CA PHE A 147 -16.60 -1.29 -9.31
C PHE A 147 -18.03 -1.89 -9.32
N ARG A 148 -18.68 -1.93 -10.48
CA ARG A 148 -19.99 -2.58 -10.64
C ARG A 148 -19.92 -4.06 -10.23
N LEU A 149 -18.94 -4.81 -10.74
CA LEU A 149 -18.78 -6.22 -10.40
C LEU A 149 -18.53 -6.45 -8.90
N LEU A 150 -17.71 -5.61 -8.26
CA LEU A 150 -17.51 -5.65 -6.81
C LEU A 150 -18.82 -5.37 -6.08
N SER A 151 -19.57 -4.31 -6.46
CA SER A 151 -20.80 -3.91 -5.79
C SER A 151 -21.94 -4.93 -5.95
N GLU A 152 -22.02 -5.63 -7.07
CA GLU A 152 -23.03 -6.67 -7.33
C GLU A 152 -22.74 -7.98 -6.58
N ASN A 153 -21.48 -8.29 -6.27
CA ASN A 153 -21.08 -9.58 -5.73
C ASN A 153 -20.61 -9.53 -4.27
N MET A 154 -20.38 -8.35 -3.72
CA MET A 154 -20.01 -8.15 -2.33
C MET A 154 -21.19 -7.59 -1.54
N ASN A 155 -21.57 -8.27 -0.44
CA ASN A 155 -22.66 -7.80 0.42
C ASN A 155 -22.19 -6.61 1.28
N PHE A 156 -22.63 -5.39 0.95
CA PHE A 156 -22.27 -4.16 1.64
C PHE A 156 -23.05 -3.87 2.93
N PHE A 157 -23.58 -4.87 3.63
CA PHE A 157 -24.31 -4.64 4.88
C PHE A 157 -23.32 -4.49 6.04
N PRO A 158 -23.36 -3.37 6.78
CA PRO A 158 -22.44 -3.17 7.90
C PRO A 158 -22.86 -4.02 9.11
N ASP A 159 -22.04 -5.03 9.43
CA ASP A 159 -22.00 -5.60 10.77
C ASP A 159 -20.95 -4.84 11.59
N TYR A 160 -21.30 -4.48 12.81
CA TYR A 160 -20.46 -3.65 13.69
C TYR A 160 -19.35 -4.52 14.30
N ASP A 161 -18.12 -4.45 13.78
CA ASP A 161 -16.99 -5.21 14.33
C ASP A 161 -16.21 -4.40 15.37
N LYS A 162 -15.89 -5.07 16.51
CA LYS A 162 -15.08 -4.51 17.60
C LYS A 162 -13.67 -4.08 17.21
N ASN A 163 -13.18 -4.48 16.02
CA ASN A 163 -11.87 -4.10 15.51
C ASN A 163 -11.84 -2.70 14.86
N THR A 164 -13.00 -2.08 14.60
CA THR A 164 -13.07 -0.79 13.89
C THR A 164 -12.34 0.33 14.65
N GLU A 165 -12.47 0.39 15.99
CA GLU A 165 -11.76 1.41 16.80
C GLU A 165 -10.23 1.23 16.76
N ASP A 166 -9.76 -0.02 16.79
CA ASP A 166 -8.33 -0.34 16.72
C ASP A 166 -7.74 0.07 15.36
N ILE A 167 -8.46 -0.22 14.28
CA ILE A 167 -8.05 0.16 12.92
C ILE A 167 -8.08 1.68 12.75
N LEU A 168 -9.11 2.38 13.25
CA LEU A 168 -9.19 3.84 13.21
C LEU A 168 -8.04 4.49 13.99
N ALA A 169 -7.75 3.99 15.20
CA ALA A 169 -6.63 4.48 16.00
C ALA A 169 -5.29 4.26 15.29
N LEU A 170 -5.07 3.07 14.72
CA LEU A 170 -3.86 2.75 13.98
C LEU A 170 -3.72 3.62 12.72
N THR A 171 -4.81 3.80 11.97
CA THR A 171 -4.86 4.68 10.77
C THR A 171 -4.48 6.12 11.12
N ALA A 172 -5.02 6.65 12.22
CA ALA A 172 -4.68 7.99 12.69
C ALA A 172 -3.18 8.11 13.06
N MET A 173 -2.63 7.09 13.75
CA MET A 173 -1.20 7.06 14.11
C MET A 173 -0.30 7.01 12.88
N ILE A 174 -0.62 6.16 11.91
CA ILE A 174 0.16 6.05 10.67
C ILE A 174 0.05 7.32 9.83
N GLY A 175 -1.15 7.87 9.66
CA GLY A 175 -1.35 9.13 8.95
C GLY A 175 -0.55 10.29 9.59
N TYR A 176 -0.46 10.31 10.91
CA TYR A 176 0.38 11.27 11.62
C TYR A 176 1.87 11.07 11.30
N VAL A 177 2.36 9.83 11.33
CA VAL A 177 3.74 9.51 10.93
C VAL A 177 4.01 9.91 9.49
N GLN A 178 3.14 9.55 8.56
CA GLN A 178 3.31 9.87 7.13
C GLN A 178 3.31 11.37 6.84
N LYS A 179 2.53 12.15 7.58
CA LYS A 179 2.47 13.61 7.42
C LYS A 179 3.69 14.31 8.04
N ASN A 180 4.20 13.78 9.15
CA ASN A 180 5.20 14.49 9.98
C ASN A 180 6.55 13.78 10.01
N TYR A 181 6.81 12.76 9.18
CA TYR A 181 8.05 11.97 9.21
C TYR A 181 9.35 12.78 9.09
N PRO A 182 9.41 13.94 8.42
CA PRO A 182 10.63 14.73 8.36
C PRO A 182 10.99 15.37 9.70
N GLU A 183 10.00 15.53 10.58
CA GLU A 183 10.15 16.20 11.86
C GLU A 183 10.68 15.27 12.96
N LYS A 184 11.11 15.85 14.08
CA LYS A 184 11.50 15.07 15.26
C LYS A 184 10.25 14.48 15.92
N LEU A 185 9.92 13.23 15.63
CA LEU A 185 8.80 12.51 16.22
C LEU A 185 9.23 11.68 17.44
N LEU A 186 8.47 11.79 18.51
CA LEU A 186 8.57 10.92 19.68
C LEU A 186 7.42 9.89 19.67
N LEU A 187 7.62 8.77 20.35
CA LEU A 187 6.58 7.75 20.48
C LEU A 187 5.26 8.31 21.06
N LYS A 188 5.36 9.31 21.97
CA LYS A 188 4.16 9.96 22.55
C LYS A 188 3.33 10.68 21.49
N ASP A 189 3.96 11.29 20.49
CA ASP A 189 3.26 12.04 19.45
C ASP A 189 2.44 11.06 18.58
N ILE A 190 3.00 9.88 18.33
CA ILE A 190 2.35 8.81 17.58
C ILE A 190 1.14 8.27 18.34
N PHE A 191 1.28 7.85 19.61
CA PHE A 191 0.16 7.28 20.34
C PHE A 191 -0.92 8.30 20.66
N SER A 192 -0.56 9.58 20.85
CA SER A 192 -1.54 10.66 21.04
C SER A 192 -2.39 10.89 19.79
N ALA A 193 -1.82 10.76 18.59
CA ALA A 193 -2.56 10.88 17.34
C ALA A 193 -3.66 9.81 17.20
N GLY A 194 -3.45 8.62 17.79
CA GLY A 194 -4.44 7.55 17.85
C GLY A 194 -5.37 7.59 19.05
N ASN A 195 -5.33 8.65 19.87
CA ASN A 195 -6.08 8.77 21.14
C ASN A 195 -5.94 7.53 22.03
N CYS A 196 -4.75 6.93 22.10
CA CYS A 196 -4.52 5.71 22.84
C CYS A 196 -3.28 5.82 23.75
N CYS A 197 -3.11 4.85 24.66
CA CYS A 197 -1.91 4.77 25.49
C CYS A 197 -0.76 4.08 24.75
N LYS A 198 0.48 4.23 25.27
CA LYS A 198 1.69 3.62 24.72
C LYS A 198 1.55 2.11 24.49
N THR A 199 0.96 1.38 25.44
CA THR A 199 0.80 -0.07 25.36
C THR A 199 -0.13 -0.47 24.22
N LYS A 200 -1.29 0.21 24.08
CA LYS A 200 -2.22 -0.02 22.98
C LYS A 200 -1.57 0.31 21.63
N CYS A 201 -0.88 1.44 21.51
CA CYS A 201 -0.14 1.81 20.31
C CYS A 201 0.85 0.71 19.90
N THR A 202 1.71 0.25 20.81
CA THR A 202 2.69 -0.79 20.51
C THR A 202 2.02 -2.11 20.13
N SER A 203 0.95 -2.49 20.81
CA SER A 203 0.17 -3.69 20.49
C SER A 203 -0.46 -3.61 19.11
N LEU A 204 -1.04 -2.47 18.73
CA LEU A 204 -1.63 -2.27 17.42
C LEU A 204 -0.58 -2.37 16.29
N PHE A 205 0.56 -1.69 16.46
CA PHE A 205 1.65 -1.78 15.50
C PHE A 205 2.19 -3.21 15.39
N GLN A 206 2.32 -3.92 16.51
CA GLN A 206 2.78 -5.31 16.49
C GLN A 206 1.75 -6.24 15.84
N ARG A 207 0.47 -6.09 16.19
CA ARG A 207 -0.62 -6.96 15.70
C ARG A 207 -0.85 -6.80 14.20
N TYR A 208 -0.94 -5.56 13.71
CA TYR A 208 -1.34 -5.27 12.33
C TYR A 208 -0.17 -5.07 11.37
N LEU A 209 1.00 -4.64 11.86
CA LEU A 209 2.14 -4.28 11.00
C LEU A 209 3.40 -5.12 11.29
N ASN A 210 3.31 -6.03 12.26
CA ASN A 210 4.43 -6.86 12.74
C ASN A 210 5.72 -6.07 13.01
N THR A 211 5.57 -4.86 13.56
CA THR A 211 6.68 -3.94 13.83
C THR A 211 6.40 -3.05 15.04
N SER A 212 7.40 -2.29 15.50
CA SER A 212 7.16 -1.23 16.49
C SER A 212 6.94 0.13 15.81
N PRO A 213 6.27 1.10 16.48
CA PRO A 213 6.01 2.43 15.90
C PRO A 213 7.27 3.15 15.43
N MET A 214 8.37 3.09 16.19
CA MET A 214 9.62 3.77 15.84
C MET A 214 10.39 3.06 14.72
N ILE A 215 10.31 1.72 14.65
CA ILE A 215 10.87 0.97 13.52
C ILE A 215 10.08 1.30 12.26
N TYR A 216 8.75 1.36 12.33
CA TYR A 216 7.90 1.78 11.23
C TYR A 216 8.29 3.17 10.70
N LEU A 217 8.41 4.18 11.59
CA LEU A 217 8.85 5.53 11.24
C LEU A 217 10.18 5.51 10.48
N ASN A 218 11.17 4.77 11.00
CA ASN A 218 12.49 4.71 10.36
C ASN A 218 12.46 4.02 8.99
N ARG A 219 11.67 2.95 8.83
CA ARG A 219 11.48 2.28 7.52
C ARG A 219 10.81 3.21 6.52
N TYR A 220 9.77 3.93 6.94
CA TYR A 220 9.08 4.92 6.11
C TYR A 220 10.03 6.04 5.63
N ARG A 221 10.88 6.57 6.54
CA ARG A 221 11.91 7.55 6.20
C ARG A 221 12.91 7.02 5.17
N LEU A 222 13.36 5.78 5.35
CA LEU A 222 14.26 5.13 4.40
C LEU A 222 13.62 4.98 3.02
N GLU A 223 12.36 4.58 2.95
CA GLU A 223 11.62 4.48 1.68
C GLU A 223 11.53 5.83 0.96
N LYS A 224 11.21 6.91 1.69
CA LYS A 224 11.21 8.27 1.12
C LYS A 224 12.58 8.70 0.62
N SER A 225 13.66 8.28 1.29
CA SER A 225 15.03 8.58 0.87
C SER A 225 15.40 7.95 -0.49
N ILE A 226 14.82 6.81 -0.85
CA ILE A 226 15.05 6.15 -2.15
C ILE A 226 14.63 7.05 -3.30
N PHE A 227 13.44 7.66 -3.20
CA PHE A 227 12.98 8.59 -4.23
C PHE A 227 13.96 9.76 -4.41
N LEU A 228 14.43 10.35 -3.32
CA LEU A 228 15.38 11.46 -3.35
C LEU A 228 16.75 11.03 -3.89
N LEU A 229 17.23 9.85 -3.52
CA LEU A 229 18.48 9.29 -4.03
C LEU A 229 18.47 9.08 -5.54
N ARG A 230 17.33 8.65 -6.12
CA ARG A 230 17.17 8.40 -7.56
C ARG A 230 16.97 9.67 -8.38
N ASN A 231 16.22 10.64 -7.83
CA ASN A 231 15.67 11.74 -8.62
C ASN A 231 16.32 13.10 -8.33
N THR A 232 17.30 13.17 -7.40
CA THR A 232 17.96 14.45 -7.06
C THR A 232 19.49 14.31 -7.03
N SER A 233 20.18 15.47 -7.11
CA SER A 233 21.63 15.57 -6.91
C SER A 233 22.04 15.86 -5.47
N MET A 234 21.09 15.91 -4.52
CA MET A 234 21.35 16.23 -3.13
C MET A 234 22.36 15.27 -2.50
N SER A 235 23.20 15.76 -1.60
CA SER A 235 24.13 14.91 -0.86
C SER A 235 23.39 13.89 0.02
N VAL A 236 24.06 12.79 0.35
CA VAL A 236 23.51 11.76 1.26
C VAL A 236 23.14 12.37 2.61
N THR A 237 23.92 13.34 3.07
CA THR A 237 23.67 14.07 4.32
C THR A 237 22.40 14.91 4.26
N GLU A 238 22.19 15.68 3.20
CA GLU A 238 20.97 16.47 2.98
C GLU A 238 19.74 15.56 2.93
N ILE A 239 19.82 14.45 2.20
CA ILE A 239 18.71 13.48 2.11
C ILE A 239 18.38 12.88 3.48
N ALA A 240 19.40 12.53 4.28
CA ALA A 240 19.18 12.01 5.63
C ALA A 240 18.39 13.02 6.48
N TYR A 241 18.79 14.28 6.48
CA TYR A 241 18.09 15.33 7.25
C TYR A 241 16.69 15.61 6.70
N MET A 242 16.52 15.70 5.37
CA MET A 242 15.20 15.89 4.76
C MET A 242 14.22 14.76 5.08
N CYS A 243 14.74 13.54 5.25
CA CYS A 243 13.92 12.41 5.67
C CYS A 243 13.71 12.32 7.19
N GLY A 244 14.21 13.29 7.97
CA GLY A 244 13.99 13.38 9.40
C GLY A 244 14.99 12.57 10.25
N PHE A 245 16.10 12.11 9.69
CA PHE A 245 17.18 11.52 10.47
C PHE A 245 18.03 12.64 11.10
N SER A 246 18.26 12.56 12.39
CA SER A 246 19.13 13.51 13.11
C SER A 246 20.63 13.23 12.95
N ASN A 247 20.98 12.07 12.37
CA ASN A 247 22.36 11.61 12.24
C ASN A 247 22.52 10.82 10.93
N THR A 248 23.43 11.28 10.07
CA THR A 248 23.72 10.65 8.78
C THR A 248 24.34 9.26 8.95
N SER A 249 25.16 9.03 9.98
CA SER A 249 25.75 7.71 10.24
C SER A 249 24.68 6.68 10.55
N TYR A 250 23.72 7.02 11.42
CA TYR A 250 22.57 6.17 11.72
C TYR A 250 21.69 5.91 10.49
N PHE A 251 21.45 6.94 9.65
CA PHE A 251 20.77 6.76 8.38
C PHE A 251 21.51 5.74 7.49
N CYS A 252 22.83 5.89 7.30
CA CYS A 252 23.61 4.98 6.46
C CYS A 252 23.64 3.55 7.00
N GLU A 253 23.72 3.38 8.32
CA GLU A 253 23.67 2.07 8.98
C GLU A 253 22.32 1.39 8.74
N LEU A 254 21.22 2.09 9.00
CA LEU A 254 19.88 1.57 8.73
C LEU A 254 19.66 1.29 7.25
N PHE A 255 20.09 2.19 6.37
CA PHE A 255 19.98 1.99 4.92
C PHE A 255 20.73 0.72 4.50
N HIS A 256 21.96 0.52 4.98
CA HIS A 256 22.72 -0.68 4.70
C HIS A 256 22.03 -1.94 5.26
N LYS A 257 21.48 -1.86 6.48
CA LYS A 257 20.75 -2.97 7.11
C LYS A 257 19.56 -3.42 6.27
N TYR A 258 18.78 -2.48 5.70
CA TYR A 258 17.54 -2.79 4.97
C TYR A 258 17.74 -3.02 3.47
N TYR A 259 18.75 -2.40 2.86
CA TYR A 259 18.97 -2.45 1.40
C TYR A 259 20.27 -3.15 1.00
N HIS A 260 21.03 -3.69 1.96
CA HIS A 260 22.31 -4.41 1.78
C HIS A 260 23.35 -3.64 0.93
N THR A 261 23.19 -2.31 0.83
CA THR A 261 24.11 -1.40 0.11
C THR A 261 24.14 -0.04 0.81
N THR A 262 25.16 0.77 0.50
CA THR A 262 25.20 2.14 1.03
C THR A 262 24.35 3.09 0.17
N PRO A 263 23.82 4.21 0.73
CA PRO A 263 23.06 5.19 -0.05
C PRO A 263 23.80 5.71 -1.29
N GLY A 264 25.12 5.93 -1.18
CA GLY A 264 25.95 6.37 -2.29
C GLY A 264 26.09 5.34 -3.40
N LYS A 265 26.33 4.07 -3.06
CA LYS A 265 26.35 2.97 -4.04
C LYS A 265 24.99 2.76 -4.68
N PHE A 266 23.92 2.79 -3.87
CA PHE A 266 22.55 2.69 -4.39
C PHE A 266 22.25 3.75 -5.45
N ARG A 267 22.65 5.01 -5.23
CA ARG A 267 22.52 6.10 -6.19
C ARG A 267 23.27 5.82 -7.49
N SER A 268 24.53 5.37 -7.40
CA SER A 268 25.37 5.14 -8.60
C SER A 268 24.85 3.98 -9.47
N GLN A 269 24.15 3.03 -8.89
CA GLN A 269 23.57 1.88 -9.58
C GLN A 269 22.20 2.16 -10.22
N ASN A 270 21.53 3.25 -9.82
CA ASN A 270 20.15 3.57 -10.20
C ASN A 270 20.02 4.94 -10.90
N ARG A 271 21.13 5.52 -11.36
CA ARG A 271 21.22 6.67 -12.28
C ARG A 271 21.52 6.20 -13.73
#